data_15ad9d6211e3444d1933a5d6b6e5af07
#
_entry.id   15ad9d6211e3444d1933a5d6b6e5af07
#
_cell.length_a   1.000
_cell.length_b   1.000
_cell.length_c   1.000
_cell.angle_alpha   90.00
_cell.angle_beta   90.00
_cell.angle_gamma   90.00
#
_symmetry.space_group_name_H-M   'P 1'
#
loop_
_entity.id
_entity.type
_entity.pdbx_description
1 polymer ?
#
loop_
_entity_poly.entity_id
_entity_poly.type
_entity_poly.pdbx_seq_one_letter_code
_entity_poly.pdbx_strand_id
1 'polypeptide(L)'
;MVNAEVHPKPSFSLVPTSPSLATIVNAVADVGIYNYNFETLELMRESLINWVNELPPDAHGRRVQTYLIDVAFSALEDPGERDFFNAIGTSFNLEDETVDRLIEVGRRLLRESPDFQRLVASLRTVPAR
;
A
#
# COMPACT_ATOMS: atom_id res chain seq x y z
N MET A 1 1.89 -4.50 4.93
CA MET A 1 2.37 -3.12 4.91
C MET A 1 1.22 -2.23 4.52
N VAL A 2 1.04 -1.08 5.15
CA VAL A 2 0.04 -0.08 4.76
C VAL A 2 0.76 1.00 3.98
N ASN A 3 0.35 1.21 2.73
CA ASN A 3 0.93 2.21 1.85
C ASN A 3 -0.08 3.36 1.66
N ALA A 4 0.25 4.52 2.21
CA ALA A 4 -0.53 5.75 2.06
C ALA A 4 -0.05 6.58 0.85
N GLU A 5 0.32 5.90 -0.22
CA GLU A 5 0.86 6.50 -1.42
C GLU A 5 -0.20 7.28 -2.19
N VAL A 6 0.11 8.52 -2.50
CA VAL A 6 -0.71 9.38 -3.36
C VAL A 6 -0.21 9.24 -4.80
N HIS A 7 -1.09 8.84 -5.70
CA HIS A 7 -0.80 8.90 -7.14
C HIS A 7 -0.88 10.36 -7.58
N PRO A 8 0.24 11.01 -7.88
CA PRO A 8 0.21 12.42 -8.25
C PRO A 8 -0.50 12.58 -9.60
N LYS A 9 -1.72 13.11 -9.56
CA LYS A 9 -2.34 13.67 -10.74
C LYS A 9 -1.90 15.13 -10.82
N PRO A 10 -1.03 15.51 -11.77
CA PRO A 10 -0.63 16.89 -11.88
C PRO A 10 -1.86 17.76 -12.22
N SER A 11 -2.32 18.51 -11.23
CA SER A 11 -3.52 19.37 -11.35
C SER A 11 -3.43 20.40 -12.48
N PHE A 12 -2.22 20.72 -12.93
CA PHE A 12 -1.99 21.67 -14.02
C PHE A 12 -2.27 21.09 -15.42
N SER A 13 -2.41 19.77 -15.58
CA SER A 13 -2.73 19.18 -16.89
C SER A 13 -4.18 19.46 -17.35
N LEU A 14 -5.03 19.97 -16.46
CA LEU A 14 -6.44 20.27 -16.75
C LEU A 14 -6.74 21.77 -16.86
N VAL A 15 -5.75 22.66 -16.65
CA VAL A 15 -5.94 24.11 -16.64
C VAL A 15 -5.05 24.76 -17.70
N PRO A 16 -5.58 25.63 -18.59
CA PRO A 16 -4.80 26.26 -19.67
C PRO A 16 -3.86 27.37 -19.18
N THR A 17 -3.61 27.50 -17.88
CA THR A 17 -2.69 28.48 -17.29
C THR A 17 -1.38 27.80 -16.90
N SER A 18 -0.25 28.49 -17.10
CA SER A 18 1.06 28.00 -16.69
C SER A 18 1.07 27.71 -15.18
N PRO A 19 1.52 26.50 -14.75
CA PRO A 19 1.58 26.15 -13.34
C PRO A 19 2.55 27.04 -12.58
N SER A 20 2.28 27.34 -11.31
CA SER A 20 3.21 28.07 -10.46
C SER A 20 4.48 27.23 -10.19
N LEU A 21 5.59 27.90 -9.89
CA LEU A 21 6.84 27.21 -9.52
C LEU A 21 6.62 26.26 -8.34
N ALA A 22 5.84 26.67 -7.35
CA ALA A 22 5.49 25.83 -6.20
C ALA A 22 4.72 24.55 -6.61
N THR A 23 3.80 24.67 -7.57
CA THR A 23 3.06 23.53 -8.11
C THR A 23 3.97 22.54 -8.83
N ILE A 24 4.94 23.05 -9.59
CA ILE A 24 5.93 22.21 -10.28
C ILE A 24 6.84 21.50 -9.28
N VAL A 25 7.35 22.22 -8.27
CA VAL A 25 8.23 21.64 -7.24
C VAL A 25 7.50 20.53 -6.46
N ASN A 26 6.27 20.76 -6.07
CA ASN A 26 5.47 19.73 -5.36
C ASN A 26 5.23 18.51 -6.25
N ALA A 27 4.84 18.71 -7.51
CA ALA A 27 4.63 17.60 -8.44
C ALA A 27 5.91 16.76 -8.68
N VAL A 28 7.07 17.40 -8.74
CA VAL A 28 8.36 16.68 -8.87
C VAL A 28 8.71 15.90 -7.61
N ALA A 29 8.43 16.48 -6.41
CA ALA A 29 8.64 15.80 -5.14
C ALA A 29 7.71 14.59 -4.99
N ASP A 30 6.44 14.74 -5.36
CA ASP A 30 5.44 13.66 -5.30
C ASP A 30 5.82 12.49 -6.22
N VAL A 31 6.28 12.77 -7.44
CA VAL A 31 6.77 11.74 -8.37
C VAL A 31 8.01 11.03 -7.81
N GLY A 32 8.91 11.77 -7.17
CA GLY A 32 10.10 11.20 -6.55
C GLY A 32 9.75 10.23 -5.42
N ILE A 33 8.83 10.61 -4.54
CA ILE A 33 8.34 9.78 -3.43
C ILE A 33 7.64 8.52 -3.98
N TYR A 34 6.82 8.69 -5.01
CA TYR A 34 6.13 7.58 -5.67
C TYR A 34 7.11 6.54 -6.20
N ASN A 35 8.07 6.95 -7.01
CA ASN A 35 9.06 6.05 -7.58
C ASN A 35 9.90 5.35 -6.49
N TYR A 36 10.28 6.08 -5.44
CA TYR A 36 11.03 5.51 -4.32
C TYR A 36 10.23 4.43 -3.59
N ASN A 37 8.94 4.66 -3.35
CA ASN A 37 8.08 3.67 -2.71
C ASN A 37 7.90 2.42 -3.57
N PHE A 38 7.70 2.59 -4.88
CA PHE A 38 7.57 1.48 -5.81
C PHE A 38 8.84 0.62 -5.86
N GLU A 39 10.00 1.25 -6.05
CA GLU A 39 11.29 0.55 -6.07
C GLU A 39 11.57 -0.17 -4.74
N THR A 40 11.24 0.46 -3.61
CA THR A 40 11.42 -0.14 -2.28
C THR A 40 10.54 -1.37 -2.10
N LEU A 41 9.29 -1.35 -2.58
CA LEU A 41 8.39 -2.50 -2.54
C LEU A 41 8.89 -3.66 -3.39
N GLU A 42 9.38 -3.38 -4.59
CA GLU A 42 9.94 -4.41 -5.48
C GLU A 42 11.21 -5.03 -4.88
N LEU A 43 12.13 -4.22 -4.36
CA LEU A 43 13.33 -4.71 -3.67
C LEU A 43 12.98 -5.57 -2.44
N MET A 44 11.97 -5.16 -1.66
CA MET A 44 11.49 -5.94 -0.53
C MET A 44 10.90 -7.28 -0.98
N ARG A 45 10.12 -7.29 -2.06
CA ARG A 45 9.54 -8.50 -2.65
C ARG A 45 10.62 -9.47 -3.10
N GLU A 46 11.58 -8.99 -3.87
CA GLU A 46 12.71 -9.80 -4.33
C GLU A 46 13.56 -10.33 -3.16
N SER A 47 13.85 -9.48 -2.19
CA SER A 47 14.61 -9.88 -0.99
C SER A 47 13.91 -10.98 -0.19
N LEU A 48 12.59 -10.89 -0.04
CA LEU A 48 11.78 -11.92 0.64
C LEU A 48 11.81 -13.25 -0.14
N ILE A 49 11.67 -13.21 -1.46
CA ILE A 49 11.71 -14.40 -2.32
C ILE A 49 13.09 -15.08 -2.20
N ASN A 50 14.17 -14.30 -2.30
CA ASN A 50 15.52 -14.82 -2.21
C ASN A 50 15.79 -15.44 -0.84
N TRP A 51 15.42 -14.75 0.24
CA TRP A 51 15.56 -15.24 1.59
C TRP A 51 14.83 -16.57 1.83
N VAL A 52 13.59 -16.69 1.34
CA VAL A 52 12.82 -17.95 1.46
C VAL A 52 13.45 -19.10 0.69
N ASN A 53 14.02 -18.81 -0.47
CA ASN A 53 14.70 -19.83 -1.29
C ASN A 53 15.99 -20.37 -0.63
N GLU A 54 16.65 -19.54 0.19
CA GLU A 54 17.85 -19.93 0.94
C GLU A 54 17.53 -20.74 2.21
N LEU A 55 16.30 -20.65 2.73
CA LEU A 55 15.92 -21.38 3.93
C LEU A 55 15.72 -22.87 3.65
N PRO A 56 16.31 -23.76 4.48
CA PRO A 56 16.03 -25.18 4.37
C PRO A 56 14.57 -25.48 4.75
N PRO A 57 14.00 -26.56 4.23
CA PRO A 57 12.71 -27.06 4.71
C PRO A 57 12.74 -27.38 6.21
N ASP A 58 11.59 -27.32 6.86
CA ASP A 58 11.45 -27.74 8.26
C ASP A 58 11.66 -29.27 8.43
N ALA A 59 11.63 -29.76 9.67
CA ALA A 59 11.78 -31.18 9.99
C ALA A 59 10.71 -32.09 9.33
N HIS A 60 9.64 -31.50 8.79
CA HIS A 60 8.57 -32.20 8.08
C HIS A 60 8.61 -31.99 6.56
N GLY A 61 9.69 -31.39 6.03
CA GLY A 61 9.86 -31.11 4.60
C GLY A 61 9.07 -29.92 4.09
N ARG A 62 8.45 -29.11 4.97
CA ARG A 62 7.67 -27.95 4.58
C ARG A 62 8.58 -26.75 4.40
N ARG A 63 8.35 -25.99 3.33
CA ARG A 63 9.07 -24.75 3.06
C ARG A 63 8.35 -23.57 3.73
N VAL A 64 9.13 -22.58 4.16
CA VAL A 64 8.61 -21.29 4.65
C VAL A 64 7.84 -20.60 3.51
N GLN A 65 6.67 -20.07 3.82
CA GLN A 65 5.89 -19.26 2.92
C GLN A 65 5.91 -17.82 3.43
N THR A 66 6.09 -16.87 2.53
CA THR A 66 6.03 -15.43 2.85
C THR A 66 4.87 -14.78 2.14
N TYR A 67 4.34 -13.77 2.79
CA TYR A 67 3.24 -12.96 2.27
C TYR A 67 3.62 -11.50 2.41
N LEU A 68 3.68 -10.78 1.30
CA LEU A 68 3.80 -9.33 1.27
C LEU A 68 2.40 -8.78 0.98
N ILE A 69 1.76 -8.25 2.02
CA ILE A 69 0.42 -7.68 1.92
C ILE A 69 0.56 -6.18 1.84
N ASP A 70 0.24 -5.63 0.67
CA ASP A 70 0.15 -4.19 0.45
C ASP A 70 -1.29 -3.73 0.59
N VAL A 71 -1.49 -2.69 1.42
CA VAL A 71 -2.79 -2.05 1.65
C VAL A 71 -2.65 -0.59 1.24
N ALA A 72 -3.17 -0.26 0.07
CA ALA A 72 -3.07 1.05 -0.54
C ALA A 72 -4.43 1.56 -1.03
N PHE A 73 -4.64 2.87 -0.99
CA PHE A 73 -5.86 3.49 -1.50
C PHE A 73 -6.04 3.32 -3.02
N SER A 74 -4.96 3.01 -3.75
CA SER A 74 -5.02 2.66 -5.16
C SER A 74 -5.86 1.43 -5.47
N ALA A 75 -6.05 0.54 -4.48
CA ALA A 75 -6.90 -0.64 -4.60
C ALA A 75 -8.40 -0.35 -4.45
N LEU A 76 -8.79 0.87 -4.07
CA LEU A 76 -10.20 1.28 -4.02
C LEU A 76 -10.78 1.36 -5.43
N GLU A 77 -11.92 0.70 -5.65
CA GLU A 77 -12.62 0.71 -6.94
C GLU A 77 -13.26 2.07 -7.24
N ASP A 78 -13.85 2.71 -6.21
CA ASP A 78 -14.49 4.03 -6.36
C ASP A 78 -13.45 5.15 -6.44
N PRO A 79 -13.38 5.89 -7.58
CA PRO A 79 -12.45 7.01 -7.73
C PRO A 79 -12.71 8.14 -6.73
N GLY A 80 -13.97 8.40 -6.38
CA GLY A 80 -14.33 9.46 -5.43
C GLY A 80 -13.86 9.14 -4.02
N GLU A 81 -14.01 7.90 -3.59
CA GLU A 81 -13.52 7.44 -2.30
C GLU A 81 -11.98 7.48 -2.25
N ARG A 82 -11.33 7.03 -3.31
CA ARG A 82 -9.88 7.08 -3.44
C ARG A 82 -9.34 8.51 -3.39
N ASP A 83 -9.96 9.43 -4.14
CA ASP A 83 -9.56 10.84 -4.15
C ASP A 83 -9.79 11.50 -2.78
N PHE A 84 -10.85 11.12 -2.05
CA PHE A 84 -11.10 11.55 -0.68
C PHE A 84 -9.96 11.15 0.26
N PHE A 85 -9.57 9.88 0.29
CA PHE A 85 -8.51 9.40 1.19
C PHE A 85 -7.14 9.94 0.80
N ASN A 86 -6.86 10.10 -0.49
CA ASN A 86 -5.61 10.70 -0.97
C ASN A 86 -5.52 12.21 -0.65
N ALA A 87 -6.64 12.90 -0.45
CA ALA A 87 -6.66 14.31 -0.09
C ALA A 87 -6.45 14.55 1.42
N ILE A 88 -6.49 13.51 2.26
CA ILE A 88 -6.22 13.64 3.69
C ILE A 88 -4.73 13.94 3.90
N GLY A 89 -4.44 15.15 4.40
CA GLY A 89 -3.07 15.56 4.70
C GLY A 89 -2.45 14.76 5.84
N THR A 90 -1.13 14.61 5.81
CA THR A 90 -0.36 14.03 6.91
C THR A 90 -0.39 14.98 8.11
N SER A 91 -1.25 14.73 9.08
CA SER A 91 -1.43 15.54 10.28
C SER A 91 -1.69 14.65 11.48
N PHE A 92 -1.16 15.05 12.66
CA PHE A 92 -1.50 14.41 13.95
C PHE A 92 -2.82 14.93 14.53
N ASN A 93 -3.49 15.87 13.87
CA ASN A 93 -4.68 16.57 14.35
C ASN A 93 -5.87 16.33 13.40
N LEU A 94 -6.14 15.05 13.10
CA LEU A 94 -7.30 14.66 12.32
C LEU A 94 -8.55 14.60 13.22
N GLU A 95 -9.71 14.91 12.65
CA GLU A 95 -10.99 14.73 13.33
C GLU A 95 -11.29 13.24 13.56
N ASP A 96 -11.94 12.90 14.67
CA ASP A 96 -12.22 11.52 15.07
C ASP A 96 -12.97 10.74 13.97
N GLU A 97 -13.92 11.36 13.30
CA GLU A 97 -14.66 10.76 12.17
C GLU A 97 -13.73 10.40 11.01
N THR A 98 -12.75 11.24 10.70
CA THR A 98 -11.75 10.96 9.65
C THR A 98 -10.86 9.80 10.03
N VAL A 99 -10.47 9.71 11.30
CA VAL A 99 -9.68 8.60 11.83
C VAL A 99 -10.46 7.29 11.74
N ASP A 100 -11.73 7.27 12.14
CA ASP A 100 -12.59 6.10 12.07
C ASP A 100 -12.76 5.62 10.63
N ARG A 101 -12.95 6.52 9.67
CA ARG A 101 -13.04 6.19 8.24
C ARG A 101 -11.73 5.60 7.70
N LEU A 102 -10.57 6.13 8.13
CA LEU A 102 -9.27 5.58 7.76
C LEU A 102 -9.07 4.17 8.31
N ILE A 103 -9.48 3.93 9.56
CA ILE A 103 -9.42 2.60 10.17
C ILE A 103 -10.33 1.61 9.42
N GLU A 104 -11.53 2.02 9.07
CA GLU A 104 -12.49 1.17 8.38
C GLU A 104 -12.05 0.83 6.96
N VAL A 105 -11.59 1.80 6.18
CA VAL A 105 -11.08 1.55 4.82
C VAL A 105 -9.84 0.65 4.86
N GLY A 106 -8.93 0.86 5.80
CA GLY A 106 -7.75 0.01 5.97
C GLY A 106 -8.12 -1.45 6.29
N ARG A 107 -9.11 -1.65 7.18
CA ARG A 107 -9.63 -2.99 7.50
C ARG A 107 -10.32 -3.66 6.30
N ARG A 108 -11.06 -2.89 5.50
CA ARG A 108 -11.72 -3.39 4.30
C ARG A 108 -10.69 -3.83 3.26
N LEU A 109 -9.78 -2.94 2.89
CA LEU A 109 -8.71 -3.22 1.94
C LEU A 109 -7.86 -4.43 2.34
N LEU A 110 -7.53 -4.55 3.63
CA LEU A 110 -6.81 -5.71 4.14
C LEU A 110 -7.60 -7.01 3.93
N ARG A 111 -8.90 -7.02 4.26
CA ARG A 111 -9.75 -8.22 4.10
C ARG A 111 -9.97 -8.60 2.64
N GLU A 112 -10.03 -7.62 1.75
CA GLU A 112 -10.21 -7.80 0.31
C GLU A 112 -8.90 -8.20 -0.38
N SER A 113 -7.74 -7.99 0.27
CA SER A 113 -6.44 -8.35 -0.29
C SER A 113 -6.32 -9.86 -0.54
N PRO A 114 -6.03 -10.30 -1.77
CA PRO A 114 -5.85 -11.73 -2.09
C PRO A 114 -4.71 -12.37 -1.29
N ASP A 115 -3.64 -11.62 -1.03
CA ASP A 115 -2.50 -12.10 -0.26
C ASP A 115 -2.85 -12.33 1.21
N PHE A 116 -3.65 -11.44 1.81
CA PHE A 116 -4.17 -11.65 3.16
C PHE A 116 -5.11 -12.85 3.23
N GLN A 117 -5.98 -13.02 2.23
CA GLN A 117 -6.88 -14.19 2.19
C GLN A 117 -6.09 -15.50 2.05
N ARG A 118 -5.02 -15.52 1.24
CA ARG A 118 -4.12 -16.68 1.14
C ARG A 118 -3.40 -16.97 2.45
N LEU A 119 -2.92 -15.94 3.16
CA LEU A 119 -2.33 -16.08 4.49
C LEU A 119 -3.33 -16.71 5.46
N VAL A 120 -4.54 -16.17 5.56
CA VAL A 120 -5.59 -16.69 6.46
C VAL A 120 -5.94 -18.14 6.13
N ALA A 121 -6.05 -18.48 4.85
CA ALA A 121 -6.30 -19.85 4.41
C ALA A 121 -5.17 -20.80 4.84
N SER A 122 -3.92 -20.38 4.70
CA SER A 122 -2.76 -21.20 5.10
C SER A 122 -2.74 -21.47 6.62
N LEU A 123 -3.13 -20.49 7.44
CA LEU A 123 -3.18 -20.65 8.90
C LEU A 123 -4.28 -21.61 9.35
N ARG A 124 -5.39 -21.69 8.59
CA ARG A 124 -6.49 -22.64 8.89
C ARG A 124 -6.14 -24.09 8.56
N THR A 125 -5.19 -24.31 7.67
CA THR A 125 -4.76 -25.66 7.27
C THR A 125 -3.66 -26.24 8.14
N VAL A 126 -3.08 -25.43 9.04
CA VAL A 126 -2.11 -25.93 10.02
C VAL A 126 -2.89 -26.60 11.17
N PRO A 127 -2.78 -27.92 11.39
CA PRO A 127 -3.46 -28.56 12.52
C PRO A 127 -2.95 -27.97 13.83
N ALA A 128 -3.88 -27.61 14.72
CA ALA A 128 -3.54 -27.21 16.08
C ALA A 128 -2.74 -28.33 16.75
N ARG A 129 -1.61 -27.97 17.32
CA ARG A 129 -0.79 -28.88 18.14
C ARG A 129 -1.46 -29.13 19.48
#